data_b9e1b99a4a69aded16574f3d9034ca8b
#
_entry.id   b9e1b99a4a69aded16574f3d9034ca8b
#
_cell.length_a   1.000
_cell.length_b   1.000
_cell.length_c   1.000
_cell.angle_alpha   90.00
_cell.angle_beta   90.00
_cell.angle_gamma   90.00
#
_symmetry.space_group_name_H-M   'P 1'
#
loop_
_entity.id
_entity.type
_entity.pdbx_description
1 polymer ?
#
loop_
_entity_poly.entity_id
_entity_poly.type
_entity_poly.pdbx_seq_one_letter_code
_entity_poly.pdbx_strand_id
1 'polypeptide(L)'
;AAEDGEATDAFGSSVSLSGDRALVGASSEDSFGRTGNGAAYVFVRSGTTWSQEAKLASGNPESSGAFGSSVSLSGDRALIGAPLETTVGPLGGRAYGFVRSGSTWSLETTLLPLNPSSQDWFGIAVSLDGDRALVGAFLNGDAGQGSGAAYFFERGSSGWAEVDQVTASDANG
;
A
#
# COMPACT_ATOMS: atom_id res chain seq x y z
N ALA A 1 -3.76 -13.55 15.84
CA ALA A 1 -2.48 -13.77 15.14
C ALA A 1 -2.78 -14.06 13.69
N ALA A 2 -1.83 -13.80 12.78
CA ALA A 2 -1.88 -14.32 11.42
C ALA A 2 -1.83 -15.86 11.48
N GLU A 3 -2.59 -16.52 10.60
CA GLU A 3 -2.70 -17.98 10.61
C GLU A 3 -1.40 -18.66 10.13
N ASP A 4 -0.61 -17.96 9.32
CA ASP A 4 0.63 -18.40 8.68
C ASP A 4 1.87 -17.57 9.08
N GLY A 5 1.77 -16.82 10.19
CA GLY A 5 2.85 -15.92 10.62
C GLY A 5 4.12 -16.67 11.01
N GLU A 6 5.24 -16.27 10.40
CA GLU A 6 6.58 -16.78 10.69
C GLU A 6 7.44 -15.74 11.44
N ALA A 7 8.58 -16.19 11.95
CA ALA A 7 9.56 -15.26 12.52
C ALA A 7 10.15 -14.40 11.39
N THR A 8 10.29 -13.07 11.63
CA THR A 8 10.83 -12.09 10.70
C THR A 8 9.84 -11.48 9.69
N ASP A 9 8.57 -11.89 9.63
CA ASP A 9 7.54 -11.34 8.72
C ASP A 9 7.25 -9.85 8.94
N ALA A 10 7.71 -9.28 10.05
CA ALA A 10 7.42 -7.91 10.44
C ALA A 10 5.91 -7.60 10.55
N PHE A 11 5.10 -8.60 11.00
CA PHE A 11 3.67 -8.41 11.25
C PHE A 11 3.44 -7.27 12.25
N GLY A 12 2.59 -6.30 11.87
CA GLY A 12 2.37 -5.09 12.65
C GLY A 12 3.27 -3.91 12.25
N SER A 13 4.05 -4.03 11.16
CA SER A 13 4.87 -2.93 10.63
C SER A 13 4.05 -1.70 10.26
N SER A 14 2.80 -1.92 9.87
CA SER A 14 1.80 -0.87 9.62
C SER A 14 0.41 -1.34 10.03
N VAL A 15 -0.45 -0.43 10.47
CA VAL A 15 -1.80 -0.76 10.92
C VAL A 15 -2.80 0.32 10.53
N SER A 16 -4.04 -0.08 10.27
CA SER A 16 -5.17 0.83 10.04
C SER A 16 -6.46 0.22 10.58
N LEU A 17 -7.37 1.05 11.06
CA LEU A 17 -8.63 0.63 11.64
C LEU A 17 -9.80 1.39 11.00
N SER A 18 -10.85 0.68 10.60
CA SER A 18 -12.10 1.27 10.11
C SER A 18 -13.29 0.44 10.59
N GLY A 19 -14.11 1.00 11.48
CA GLY A 19 -15.23 0.30 12.11
C GLY A 19 -14.79 -0.99 12.81
N ASP A 20 -15.38 -2.11 12.40
CA ASP A 20 -15.08 -3.44 12.93
C ASP A 20 -14.02 -4.19 12.14
N ARG A 21 -13.19 -3.50 11.36
CA ARG A 21 -12.07 -4.10 10.61
C ARG A 21 -10.76 -3.43 10.92
N ALA A 22 -9.73 -4.27 11.01
CA ALA A 22 -8.33 -3.84 11.11
C ALA A 22 -7.55 -4.40 9.92
N LEU A 23 -6.66 -3.59 9.38
CA LEU A 23 -5.69 -3.97 8.35
C LEU A 23 -4.30 -3.88 8.96
N VAL A 24 -3.52 -4.95 8.83
CA VAL A 24 -2.20 -5.09 9.44
C VAL A 24 -1.19 -5.50 8.37
N GLY A 25 -0.15 -4.72 8.18
CA GLY A 25 0.94 -5.05 7.27
C GLY A 25 1.98 -5.99 7.89
N ALA A 26 2.58 -6.82 7.04
CA ALA A 26 3.68 -7.71 7.32
C ALA A 26 4.67 -7.62 6.16
N SER A 27 5.47 -6.54 6.15
CA SER A 27 6.24 -6.11 4.98
C SER A 27 7.40 -7.03 4.60
N SER A 28 7.77 -7.94 5.47
CA SER A 28 8.84 -8.93 5.24
C SER A 28 8.33 -10.37 5.09
N GLU A 29 7.01 -10.54 5.00
CA GLU A 29 6.38 -11.86 4.85
C GLU A 29 6.78 -12.50 3.52
N ASP A 30 7.00 -13.82 3.53
CA ASP A 30 7.47 -14.61 2.40
C ASP A 30 6.30 -15.15 1.58
N SER A 31 5.66 -14.30 0.77
CA SER A 31 4.55 -14.69 -0.08
C SER A 31 5.01 -15.33 -1.40
N PHE A 32 4.24 -16.31 -1.88
CA PHE A 32 4.48 -17.01 -3.15
C PHE A 32 5.87 -17.63 -3.30
N GLY A 33 6.51 -18.02 -2.18
CA GLY A 33 7.87 -18.57 -2.19
C GLY A 33 8.94 -17.53 -2.55
N ARG A 34 8.67 -16.26 -2.29
CA ARG A 34 9.56 -15.12 -2.48
C ARG A 34 9.83 -14.43 -1.16
N THR A 35 11.09 -14.25 -0.84
CA THR A 35 11.54 -13.64 0.40
C THR A 35 11.23 -12.14 0.42
N GLY A 36 10.55 -11.69 1.49
CA GLY A 36 10.26 -10.28 1.73
C GLY A 36 9.32 -9.65 0.70
N ASN A 37 8.48 -10.44 0.03
CA ASN A 37 7.48 -9.90 -0.89
C ASN A 37 6.43 -9.08 -0.14
N GLY A 38 6.16 -9.47 1.10
CA GLY A 38 5.22 -8.83 2.00
C GLY A 38 3.77 -9.26 1.82
N ALA A 39 2.99 -9.03 2.86
CA ALA A 39 1.54 -9.27 2.88
C ALA A 39 0.81 -8.21 3.74
N ALA A 40 -0.50 -8.15 3.61
CA ALA A 40 -1.37 -7.44 4.54
C ALA A 40 -2.54 -8.34 4.96
N TYR A 41 -2.92 -8.27 6.21
CA TYR A 41 -3.95 -9.12 6.80
C TYR A 41 -5.15 -8.29 7.24
N VAL A 42 -6.33 -8.70 6.82
CA VAL A 42 -7.58 -8.10 7.28
C VAL A 42 -8.14 -8.93 8.41
N PHE A 43 -8.47 -8.26 9.50
CA PHE A 43 -9.17 -8.85 10.63
C PHE A 43 -10.55 -8.21 10.78
N VAL A 44 -11.54 -9.02 11.18
CA VAL A 44 -12.89 -8.56 11.48
C VAL A 44 -13.22 -8.83 12.95
N ARG A 45 -13.90 -7.87 13.58
CA ARG A 45 -14.35 -7.96 14.98
C ARG A 45 -15.77 -8.48 15.06
N SER A 46 -15.99 -9.45 15.95
CA SER A 46 -17.30 -9.91 16.37
C SER A 46 -17.37 -9.88 17.89
N GLY A 47 -18.15 -8.97 18.46
CA GLY A 47 -18.15 -8.70 19.89
C GLY A 47 -16.77 -8.22 20.37
N THR A 48 -16.09 -9.00 21.19
CA THR A 48 -14.74 -8.71 21.72
C THR A 48 -13.63 -9.48 21.00
N THR A 49 -13.97 -10.32 20.03
CA THR A 49 -13.02 -11.22 19.35
C THR A 49 -12.67 -10.71 17.96
N TRP A 50 -11.39 -10.71 17.64
CA TRP A 50 -10.88 -10.45 16.30
C TRP A 50 -10.48 -11.75 15.63
N SER A 51 -10.94 -12.00 14.40
CA SER A 51 -10.57 -13.14 13.56
C SER A 51 -10.05 -12.67 12.21
N GLN A 52 -9.10 -13.40 11.62
CA GLN A 52 -8.61 -13.12 10.28
C GLN A 52 -9.73 -13.33 9.26
N GLU A 53 -9.99 -12.32 8.43
CA GLU A 53 -10.96 -12.35 7.33
C GLU A 53 -10.25 -12.67 6.00
N ALA A 54 -9.06 -12.08 5.77
CA ALA A 54 -8.31 -12.26 4.53
C ALA A 54 -6.80 -12.02 4.71
N LYS A 55 -6.01 -12.61 3.82
CA LYS A 55 -4.63 -12.24 3.52
C LYS A 55 -4.59 -11.62 2.12
N LEU A 56 -3.99 -10.44 2.00
CA LEU A 56 -3.83 -9.68 0.76
C LEU A 56 -2.36 -9.68 0.35
N ALA A 57 -2.13 -9.82 -0.94
CA ALA A 57 -0.79 -9.76 -1.50
C ALA A 57 -0.83 -9.09 -2.88
N SER A 58 0.28 -8.57 -3.35
CA SER A 58 0.36 -7.78 -4.59
C SER A 58 -0.01 -8.58 -5.85
N GLY A 59 0.13 -9.90 -5.81
CA GLY A 59 0.04 -10.73 -7.02
C GLY A 59 1.24 -10.56 -7.97
N ASN A 60 2.15 -9.64 -7.65
CA ASN A 60 3.40 -9.41 -8.38
C ASN A 60 4.53 -10.14 -7.64
N PRO A 61 5.09 -11.22 -8.20
CA PRO A 61 6.03 -12.07 -7.50
C PRO A 61 7.47 -11.50 -7.52
N GLU A 62 7.64 -10.26 -7.11
CA GLU A 62 8.97 -9.67 -6.93
C GLU A 62 9.48 -9.90 -5.50
N SER A 63 10.70 -10.43 -5.38
CA SER A 63 11.35 -10.55 -4.06
C SER A 63 11.62 -9.16 -3.49
N SER A 64 11.43 -9.02 -2.18
CA SER A 64 11.68 -7.78 -1.42
C SER A 64 10.87 -6.57 -1.89
N GLY A 65 9.66 -6.78 -2.42
CA GLY A 65 8.74 -5.70 -2.81
C GLY A 65 8.18 -4.91 -1.63
N ALA A 66 8.23 -5.52 -0.43
CA ALA A 66 7.77 -4.96 0.83
C ALA A 66 6.30 -4.50 0.80
N PHE A 67 5.42 -5.28 0.15
CA PHE A 67 3.98 -5.08 0.21
C PHE A 67 3.49 -5.08 1.66
N GLY A 68 2.67 -4.13 2.05
CA GLY A 68 2.25 -3.97 3.44
C GLY A 68 3.15 -3.06 4.28
N SER A 69 4.17 -2.40 3.70
CA SER A 69 4.97 -1.38 4.39
C SER A 69 4.13 -0.22 4.91
N SER A 70 3.08 0.13 4.21
CA SER A 70 2.08 1.10 4.62
C SER A 70 0.69 0.59 4.27
N VAL A 71 -0.30 0.83 5.13
CA VAL A 71 -1.68 0.40 4.91
C VAL A 71 -2.67 1.46 5.33
N SER A 72 -3.78 1.56 4.60
CA SER A 72 -4.91 2.40 4.97
C SER A 72 -6.22 1.70 4.64
N LEU A 73 -7.20 1.75 5.55
CA LEU A 73 -8.50 1.10 5.43
C LEU A 73 -9.61 2.15 5.54
N SER A 74 -10.52 2.14 4.58
CA SER A 74 -11.71 3.01 4.58
C SER A 74 -12.95 2.21 4.15
N GLY A 75 -13.78 1.82 5.10
CA GLY A 75 -14.96 0.99 4.87
C GLY A 75 -14.62 -0.33 4.19
N ASP A 76 -15.08 -0.50 2.96
CA ASP A 76 -14.88 -1.70 2.14
C ASP A 76 -13.68 -1.60 1.18
N ARG A 77 -12.79 -0.64 1.40
CA ARG A 77 -11.57 -0.46 0.60
C ARG A 77 -10.33 -0.44 1.46
N ALA A 78 -9.27 -1.01 0.92
CA ALA A 78 -7.94 -1.00 1.51
C ALA A 78 -6.93 -0.48 0.48
N LEU A 79 -5.97 0.32 0.94
CA LEU A 79 -4.84 0.78 0.15
C LEU A 79 -3.56 0.31 0.82
N ILE A 80 -2.69 -0.35 0.07
CA ILE A 80 -1.48 -0.99 0.56
C ILE A 80 -0.29 -0.55 -0.28
N GLY A 81 0.77 -0.06 0.35
CA GLY A 81 2.01 0.31 -0.30
C GLY A 81 3.01 -0.83 -0.42
N ALA A 82 3.75 -0.83 -1.53
CA ALA A 82 4.85 -1.73 -1.85
C ALA A 82 6.02 -0.90 -2.44
N PRO A 83 6.73 -0.13 -1.60
CA PRO A 83 7.67 0.91 -2.08
C PRO A 83 8.92 0.36 -2.73
N LEU A 84 9.26 -0.91 -2.52
CA LEU A 84 10.49 -1.50 -3.06
C LEU A 84 10.24 -2.27 -4.36
N GLU A 85 9.00 -2.35 -4.84
CA GLU A 85 8.71 -3.00 -6.12
C GLU A 85 9.31 -2.23 -7.31
N THR A 86 9.69 -3.00 -8.34
CA THR A 86 10.19 -2.45 -9.59
C THR A 86 9.02 -1.94 -10.44
N THR A 87 9.13 -0.73 -10.97
CA THR A 87 8.21 -0.15 -11.95
C THR A 87 8.92 0.13 -13.27
N VAL A 88 9.30 1.38 -13.57
CA VAL A 88 10.17 1.74 -14.69
C VAL A 88 11.65 1.50 -14.41
N GLY A 89 12.00 1.23 -13.13
CA GLY A 89 13.33 0.92 -12.63
C GLY A 89 13.23 0.42 -11.18
N PRO A 90 14.36 0.00 -10.58
CA PRO A 90 14.37 -0.54 -9.22
C PRO A 90 13.86 0.49 -8.22
N LEU A 91 13.11 0.00 -7.21
CA LEU A 91 12.61 0.81 -6.09
C LEU A 91 11.70 1.99 -6.51
N GLY A 92 11.04 1.89 -7.66
CA GLY A 92 10.05 2.89 -8.09
C GLY A 92 8.81 2.87 -7.23
N GLY A 93 8.42 1.68 -6.76
CA GLY A 93 7.32 1.45 -5.85
C GLY A 93 5.93 1.42 -6.50
N ARG A 94 4.95 0.91 -5.75
CA ARG A 94 3.52 0.80 -6.14
C ARG A 94 2.62 1.00 -4.94
N ALA A 95 1.35 1.32 -5.19
CA ALA A 95 0.28 1.17 -4.21
C ALA A 95 -0.88 0.36 -4.80
N TYR A 96 -1.49 -0.49 -4.00
CA TYR A 96 -2.51 -1.44 -4.42
C TYR A 96 -3.83 -1.16 -3.72
N GLY A 97 -4.86 -0.90 -4.50
CA GLY A 97 -6.23 -0.72 -4.00
C GLY A 97 -7.00 -2.03 -4.07
N PHE A 98 -7.56 -2.45 -2.94
CA PHE A 98 -8.45 -3.60 -2.82
C PHE A 98 -9.85 -3.16 -2.47
N VAL A 99 -10.84 -3.90 -2.95
CA VAL A 99 -12.25 -3.71 -2.63
C VAL A 99 -12.85 -5.00 -2.08
N ARG A 100 -13.72 -4.85 -1.08
CA ARG A 100 -14.45 -5.94 -0.44
C ARG A 100 -15.86 -6.07 -0.98
N SER A 101 -16.28 -7.30 -1.25
CA SER A 101 -17.66 -7.68 -1.52
C SER A 101 -18.05 -8.88 -0.67
N GLY A 102 -18.99 -8.72 0.26
CA GLY A 102 -19.25 -9.72 1.28
C GLY A 102 -18.05 -9.90 2.21
N SER A 103 -17.47 -11.10 2.24
CA SER A 103 -16.21 -11.41 2.96
C SER A 103 -14.99 -11.55 2.03
N THR A 104 -15.18 -11.32 0.73
CA THR A 104 -14.11 -11.49 -0.27
C THR A 104 -13.47 -10.16 -0.59
N TRP A 105 -12.15 -10.11 -0.52
CA TRP A 105 -11.33 -8.99 -0.95
C TRP A 105 -10.71 -9.29 -2.32
N SER A 106 -10.77 -8.33 -3.22
CA SER A 106 -10.20 -8.45 -4.57
C SER A 106 -9.40 -7.20 -4.93
N LEU A 107 -8.33 -7.37 -5.71
CA LEU A 107 -7.57 -6.26 -6.27
C LEU A 107 -8.49 -5.44 -7.19
N GLU A 108 -8.67 -4.15 -6.88
CA GLU A 108 -9.43 -3.19 -7.69
C GLU A 108 -8.50 -2.44 -8.64
N THR A 109 -7.34 -2.04 -8.15
CA THR A 109 -6.41 -1.19 -8.93
C THR A 109 -4.97 -1.33 -8.44
N THR A 110 -4.04 -0.96 -9.32
CA THR A 110 -2.65 -0.66 -8.96
C THR A 110 -2.40 0.80 -9.30
N LEU A 111 -2.05 1.60 -8.30
CA LEU A 111 -1.74 3.01 -8.46
C LEU A 111 -0.25 3.19 -8.74
N LEU A 112 0.03 4.01 -9.74
CA LEU A 112 1.35 4.46 -10.14
C LEU A 112 1.28 5.96 -10.41
N PRO A 113 2.36 6.71 -10.20
CA PRO A 113 2.42 8.10 -10.66
C PRO A 113 2.39 8.16 -12.20
N LEU A 114 1.87 9.25 -12.77
CA LEU A 114 1.87 9.49 -14.22
C LEU A 114 3.30 9.53 -14.79
N ASN A 115 4.26 10.01 -14.01
CA ASN A 115 5.67 10.09 -14.37
C ASN A 115 6.52 9.33 -13.35
N PRO A 116 6.51 7.98 -13.37
CA PRO A 116 7.23 7.18 -12.41
C PRO A 116 8.74 7.24 -12.66
N SER A 117 9.54 7.35 -11.59
CA SER A 117 10.99 7.29 -11.65
C SER A 117 11.54 6.11 -10.81
N SER A 118 12.78 5.72 -11.08
CA SER A 118 13.46 4.75 -10.23
C SER A 118 13.85 5.39 -8.90
N GLN A 119 13.79 4.59 -7.84
CA GLN A 119 14.17 4.99 -6.48
C GLN A 119 13.24 6.03 -5.83
N ASP A 120 12.06 6.31 -6.36
CA ASP A 120 11.10 7.25 -5.77
C ASP A 120 10.46 6.72 -4.48
N TRP A 121 10.41 5.40 -4.30
CA TRP A 121 9.74 4.70 -3.20
C TRP A 121 8.26 5.09 -3.07
N PHE A 122 7.58 5.17 -4.22
CA PHE A 122 6.13 5.40 -4.24
C PHE A 122 5.40 4.31 -3.47
N GLY A 123 4.46 4.70 -2.61
CA GLY A 123 3.78 3.77 -1.72
C GLY A 123 4.44 3.61 -0.34
N ILE A 124 5.48 4.38 -0.01
CA ILE A 124 6.08 4.35 1.33
C ILE A 124 5.10 4.79 2.43
N ALA A 125 4.19 5.67 2.09
CA ALA A 125 3.09 6.11 2.92
C ALA A 125 1.81 6.14 2.09
N VAL A 126 0.70 5.68 2.67
CA VAL A 126 -0.61 5.72 2.02
C VAL A 126 -1.70 6.20 2.98
N SER A 127 -2.67 6.92 2.43
CA SER A 127 -3.89 7.31 3.14
C SER A 127 -5.08 7.17 2.20
N LEU A 128 -6.20 6.65 2.71
CA LEU A 128 -7.42 6.39 1.96
C LEU A 128 -8.62 6.97 2.70
N ASP A 129 -9.44 7.74 2.01
CA ASP A 129 -10.74 8.22 2.51
C ASP A 129 -11.80 8.10 1.40
N GLY A 130 -12.61 7.06 1.48
CA GLY A 130 -13.63 6.74 0.49
C GLY A 130 -13.06 6.53 -0.91
N ASP A 131 -13.35 7.49 -1.79
CA ASP A 131 -12.92 7.51 -3.20
C ASP A 131 -11.69 8.42 -3.43
N ARG A 132 -10.95 8.78 -2.37
CA ARG A 132 -9.72 9.57 -2.44
C ARG A 132 -8.56 8.82 -1.82
N ALA A 133 -7.42 8.86 -2.48
CA ALA A 133 -6.18 8.28 -1.99
C ALA A 133 -5.03 9.29 -2.09
N LEU A 134 -4.14 9.23 -1.09
CA LEU A 134 -2.90 9.98 -1.06
C LEU A 134 -1.75 8.98 -0.92
N VAL A 135 -0.74 9.11 -1.79
CA VAL A 135 0.42 8.20 -1.81
C VAL A 135 1.71 9.01 -1.79
N GLY A 136 2.57 8.72 -0.84
CA GLY A 136 3.88 9.37 -0.68
C GLY A 136 4.98 8.64 -1.46
N ALA A 137 5.95 9.44 -1.95
CA ALA A 137 7.19 9.01 -2.59
C ALA A 137 8.34 9.88 -2.07
N PHE A 138 8.92 9.52 -0.92
CA PHE A 138 9.79 10.42 -0.16
C PHE A 138 11.17 10.66 -0.78
N LEU A 139 11.59 9.83 -1.73
CA LEU A 139 12.82 10.02 -2.49
C LEU A 139 12.60 10.59 -3.90
N ASN A 140 11.35 10.96 -4.25
CA ASN A 140 11.09 11.61 -5.53
C ASN A 140 11.96 12.86 -5.70
N GLY A 141 12.52 13.02 -6.90
CA GLY A 141 13.49 14.07 -7.21
C GLY A 141 12.97 15.18 -8.12
N ASP A 142 11.66 15.28 -8.36
CA ASP A 142 11.09 16.24 -9.32
C ASP A 142 11.35 17.70 -8.94
N ALA A 143 11.36 18.01 -7.64
CA ALA A 143 11.63 19.35 -7.12
C ALA A 143 13.08 19.54 -6.60
N GLY A 144 13.92 18.49 -6.67
CA GLY A 144 15.28 18.45 -6.19
C GLY A 144 15.63 17.06 -5.67
N GLN A 145 16.90 16.68 -5.64
CA GLN A 145 17.32 15.32 -5.31
C GLN A 145 16.78 14.87 -3.94
N GLY A 146 15.83 13.90 -3.95
CA GLY A 146 15.23 13.35 -2.74
C GLY A 146 14.34 14.34 -1.98
N SER A 147 13.77 15.33 -2.66
CA SER A 147 12.88 16.33 -2.05
C SER A 147 11.53 15.75 -1.62
N GLY A 148 11.15 14.63 -2.22
CA GLY A 148 9.89 13.95 -1.97
C GLY A 148 8.68 14.56 -2.68
N ALA A 149 7.66 13.73 -2.85
CA ALA A 149 6.37 14.11 -3.43
C ALA A 149 5.22 13.36 -2.77
N ALA A 150 4.02 13.88 -2.88
CA ALA A 150 2.78 13.18 -2.55
C ALA A 150 1.78 13.33 -3.70
N TYR A 151 1.12 12.22 -4.05
CA TYR A 151 0.25 12.10 -5.21
C TYR A 151 -1.18 11.87 -4.79
N PHE A 152 -2.10 12.64 -5.32
CA PHE A 152 -3.52 12.55 -5.07
C PHE A 152 -4.20 11.73 -6.17
N PHE A 153 -5.00 10.77 -5.76
CA PHE A 153 -5.81 9.96 -6.66
C PHE A 153 -7.28 10.10 -6.28
N GLU A 154 -8.14 10.17 -7.28
CA GLU A 154 -9.58 10.11 -7.11
C GLU A 154 -10.17 8.97 -7.93
N ARG A 155 -11.21 8.34 -7.37
CA ARG A 155 -11.95 7.28 -8.02
C ARG A 155 -13.23 7.85 -8.64
N GLY A 156 -13.27 7.82 -9.95
CA GLY A 156 -14.46 8.19 -10.74
C GLY A 156 -15.19 6.97 -11.32
N SER A 157 -16.10 7.21 -12.25
CA SER A 157 -16.84 6.16 -12.96
C SER A 157 -15.95 5.28 -13.85
N SER A 158 -14.79 5.78 -14.27
CA SER A 158 -13.80 5.06 -15.08
C SER A 158 -12.69 4.38 -14.26
N GLY A 159 -12.79 4.42 -12.93
CA GLY A 159 -11.76 3.90 -12.01
C GLY A 159 -10.94 5.00 -11.36
N TRP A 160 -9.77 4.62 -10.81
CA TRP A 160 -8.85 5.51 -10.12
C TRP A 160 -7.98 6.27 -11.12
N ALA A 161 -7.77 7.56 -10.88
CA ALA A 161 -6.88 8.41 -11.66
C ALA A 161 -6.10 9.36 -10.75
N GLU A 162 -4.84 9.61 -11.07
CA GLU A 162 -4.07 10.69 -10.47
C GLU A 162 -4.68 12.04 -10.87
N VAL A 163 -4.90 12.92 -9.90
CA VAL A 163 -5.52 14.23 -10.11
C VAL A 163 -4.59 15.38 -9.76
N ASP A 164 -3.60 15.16 -8.90
CA ASP A 164 -2.63 16.19 -8.50
C ASP A 164 -1.37 15.56 -7.90
N GLN A 165 -0.27 16.33 -7.90
CA GLN A 165 0.99 16.05 -7.24
C GLN A 165 1.46 17.29 -6.48
N VAL A 166 1.95 17.10 -5.27
CA VAL A 166 2.54 18.19 -4.48
C VAL A 166 3.96 17.83 -4.05
N THR A 167 4.82 18.85 -4.03
CA THR A 167 6.20 18.80 -3.53
C THR A 167 6.39 19.91 -2.52
N ALA A 168 7.45 19.84 -1.70
CA ALA A 168 7.79 20.94 -0.80
C ALA A 168 8.21 22.18 -1.59
N SER A 169 7.70 23.35 -1.23
CA SER A 169 7.98 24.61 -1.92
C SER A 169 9.41 25.15 -1.70
N ASP A 170 10.11 24.63 -0.71
CA ASP A 170 11.49 24.98 -0.31
C ASP A 170 12.55 23.93 -0.71
N ALA A 171 12.15 22.97 -1.56
CA ALA A 171 13.00 21.87 -2.01
C ALA A 171 14.21 22.28 -2.88
N ASN A 172 14.29 23.55 -3.30
CA ASN A 172 15.35 24.10 -4.16
C ASN A 172 16.43 24.90 -3.36
N GLY A 173 16.69 24.52 -2.11
CA GLY A 173 17.71 25.12 -1.27
C GLY A 173 19.12 24.58 -1.52
#